data_b71de159ad459b7f11b4de883f45de5a
#
_entry.id   b71de159ad459b7f11b4de883f45de5a
#
_cell.length_a   1.000
_cell.length_b   1.000
_cell.length_c   1.000
_cell.angle_alpha   90.00
_cell.angle_beta   90.00
_cell.angle_gamma   90.00
#
_symmetry.space_group_name_H-M   'P 1'
#
loop_
_entity.id
_entity.type
_entity.pdbx_description
1 polymer ?
#
loop_
_entity_poly.entity_id
_entity_poly.type
_entity_poly.pdbx_seq_one_letter_code
_entity_poly.pdbx_strand_id
1 'polypeptide(L)'
;TRLKELLNENGLLILGLPNHNSFDAQIFKENWVAYDVPIHLSHFSQNNIKDLVNSLSFKSLSTEPLFFDSYYISLLSAKKKGNSFLFGLKSGIMSNRKAKKTSEYSSLAYIIKN
;
A
#
# COMPACT_ATOMS: atom_id res chain seq x y z
N THR A 1 17.29 8.45 3.79
CA THR A 1 18.75 8.70 3.57
C THR A 1 19.53 7.40 3.55
N ARG A 2 19.45 6.56 4.59
CA ARG A 2 20.24 5.32 4.67
C ARG A 2 20.04 4.39 3.45
N LEU A 3 18.80 4.21 2.99
CA LEU A 3 18.53 3.37 1.79
C LEU A 3 19.17 3.96 0.54
N LYS A 4 19.17 5.29 0.39
CA LYS A 4 19.80 5.95 -0.75
C LYS A 4 21.32 5.74 -0.76
N GLU A 5 21.97 5.79 0.40
CA GLU A 5 23.42 5.56 0.56
C GLU A 5 23.85 4.15 0.16
N LEU A 6 22.93 3.17 0.23
CA LEU A 6 23.17 1.78 -0.14
C LEU A 6 22.99 1.50 -1.64
N LEU A 7 22.45 2.47 -2.39
CA LEU A 7 22.19 2.31 -3.82
C LEU A 7 23.41 2.73 -4.64
N ASN A 8 23.71 1.93 -5.66
CA ASN A 8 24.67 2.32 -6.69
C ASN A 8 24.11 3.47 -7.55
N GLU A 9 24.97 4.12 -8.31
CA GLU A 9 24.53 5.01 -9.40
C GLU A 9 23.58 4.25 -10.33
N ASN A 10 22.41 4.81 -10.60
CA ASN A 10 21.32 4.17 -11.35
C ASN A 10 20.71 2.92 -10.67
N GLY A 11 20.96 2.69 -9.39
CA GLY A 11 20.34 1.63 -8.61
C GLY A 11 18.83 1.81 -8.49
N LEU A 12 18.10 0.70 -8.31
CA LEU A 12 16.66 0.71 -8.07
C LEU A 12 16.35 0.34 -6.62
N LEU A 13 15.47 1.11 -6.00
CA LEU A 13 14.85 0.79 -4.72
C LEU A 13 13.39 0.41 -4.98
N ILE A 14 12.99 -0.78 -4.54
CA ILE A 14 11.61 -1.24 -4.64
C ILE A 14 11.05 -1.35 -3.23
N LEU A 15 9.96 -0.63 -2.97
CA LEU A 15 9.24 -0.64 -1.69
C LEU A 15 7.81 -1.12 -1.91
N GLY A 16 7.44 -2.26 -1.31
CA GLY A 16 6.06 -2.70 -1.22
C GLY A 16 5.43 -2.19 0.07
N LEU A 17 4.39 -1.36 -0.03
CA LEU A 17 3.78 -0.70 1.13
C LEU A 17 2.25 -0.76 1.06
N PRO A 18 1.58 -0.99 2.22
CA PRO A 18 0.14 -0.82 2.34
C PRO A 18 -0.26 0.65 2.09
N ASN A 19 -1.43 0.83 1.50
CA ASN A 19 -1.99 2.15 1.19
C ASN A 19 -3.25 2.42 2.00
N HIS A 20 -3.14 3.24 3.04
CA HIS A 20 -4.27 3.57 3.90
C HIS A 20 -5.37 4.40 3.23
N ASN A 21 -5.17 4.89 2.01
CA ASN A 21 -6.19 5.57 1.21
C ASN A 21 -7.03 4.61 0.36
N SER A 22 -6.74 3.30 0.42
CA SER A 22 -7.49 2.30 -0.32
C SER A 22 -8.93 2.15 0.17
N PHE A 23 -9.79 1.62 -0.69
CA PHE A 23 -11.20 1.40 -0.36
C PHE A 23 -11.40 0.41 0.80
N ASP A 24 -10.64 -0.67 0.83
CA ASP A 24 -10.69 -1.64 1.92
C ASP A 24 -10.20 -1.05 3.25
N ALA A 25 -9.19 -0.20 3.25
CA ALA A 25 -8.76 0.52 4.44
C ALA A 25 -9.89 1.41 5.00
N GLN A 26 -10.66 2.07 4.13
CA GLN A 26 -11.79 2.92 4.53
C GLN A 26 -12.97 2.12 5.09
N ILE A 27 -13.23 0.91 4.56
CA ILE A 27 -14.30 0.02 5.06
C ILE A 27 -13.95 -0.57 6.43
N PHE A 28 -12.74 -1.10 6.56
CA PHE A 28 -12.34 -1.82 7.76
C PHE A 28 -11.82 -0.93 8.88
N LYS A 29 -11.42 0.29 8.57
CA LYS A 29 -10.93 1.29 9.54
C LYS A 29 -9.87 0.69 10.48
N GLU A 30 -10.07 0.76 11.78
CA GLU A 30 -9.14 0.21 12.79
C GLU A 30 -8.96 -1.32 12.70
N ASN A 31 -9.88 -2.02 12.04
CA ASN A 31 -9.78 -3.46 11.81
C ASN A 31 -9.02 -3.82 10.53
N TRP A 32 -8.60 -2.83 9.73
CA TRP A 32 -7.78 -3.07 8.55
C TRP A 32 -6.42 -3.62 8.97
N VAL A 33 -6.17 -4.91 8.68
CA VAL A 33 -5.00 -5.62 9.22
C VAL A 33 -3.66 -5.07 8.70
N ALA A 34 -3.67 -4.38 7.56
CA ALA A 34 -2.45 -3.79 7.01
C ALA A 34 -1.91 -2.60 7.82
N TYR A 35 -2.69 -2.05 8.75
CA TYR A 35 -2.13 -1.13 9.76
C TYR A 35 -1.10 -1.80 10.65
N ASP A 36 -1.34 -3.06 11.01
CA ASP A 36 -0.41 -3.91 11.75
C ASP A 36 0.22 -3.22 12.96
N VAL A 37 -0.62 -2.51 13.72
CA VAL A 37 -0.19 -1.79 14.94
C VAL A 37 -0.04 -2.78 16.10
N PRO A 38 1.05 -2.73 16.88
CA PRO A 38 2.12 -1.71 16.91
C PRO A 38 3.38 -2.06 16.08
N ILE A 39 3.34 -3.05 15.21
CA ILE A 39 4.50 -3.50 14.42
C ILE A 39 4.87 -2.44 13.39
N HIS A 40 3.90 -1.97 12.61
CA HIS A 40 4.08 -0.84 11.70
C HIS A 40 3.82 0.49 12.44
N LEU A 41 4.88 1.26 12.64
CA LEU A 41 4.80 2.56 13.33
C LEU A 41 4.44 3.72 12.39
N SER A 42 4.57 3.52 11.08
CA SER A 42 4.32 4.55 10.07
C SER A 42 3.47 3.98 8.94
N HIS A 43 2.55 4.81 8.44
CA HIS A 43 1.69 4.49 7.32
C HIS A 43 1.84 5.55 6.25
N PHE A 44 1.94 5.13 4.98
CA PHE A 44 2.24 6.01 3.87
C PHE A 44 1.08 6.09 2.89
N SER A 45 0.89 7.28 2.32
CA SER A 45 0.09 7.50 1.11
C SER A 45 1.01 7.66 -0.10
N GLN A 46 0.44 7.61 -1.30
CA GLN A 46 1.21 7.88 -2.52
C GLN A 46 1.85 9.27 -2.50
N ASN A 47 1.13 10.28 -1.98
CA ASN A 47 1.66 11.64 -1.86
C ASN A 47 2.85 11.71 -0.90
N ASN A 48 2.78 11.06 0.25
CA ASN A 48 3.89 11.00 1.19
C ASN A 48 5.16 10.40 0.55
N ILE A 49 5.00 9.31 -0.20
CA ILE A 49 6.14 8.69 -0.90
C ILE A 49 6.68 9.60 -1.98
N LYS A 50 5.82 10.25 -2.75
CA LYS A 50 6.22 11.22 -3.78
C LYS A 50 7.02 12.38 -3.20
N ASP A 51 6.55 12.95 -2.10
CA ASP A 51 7.24 14.05 -1.42
C ASP A 51 8.60 13.60 -0.86
N LEU A 52 8.65 12.40 -0.28
CA LEU A 52 9.90 11.83 0.22
C LEU A 52 10.91 11.60 -0.91
N VAL A 53 10.48 11.02 -2.03
CA VAL A 53 11.32 10.76 -3.20
C VAL A 53 11.90 12.07 -3.75
N ASN A 54 11.06 13.11 -3.85
CA ASN A 54 11.49 14.44 -4.31
C ASN A 54 12.48 15.08 -3.33
N SER A 55 12.21 15.02 -2.03
CA SER A 55 13.07 15.60 -0.99
C SER A 55 14.45 14.97 -0.95
N LEU A 56 14.55 13.68 -1.30
CA LEU A 56 15.80 12.94 -1.35
C LEU A 56 16.50 13.00 -2.73
N SER A 57 15.96 13.76 -3.67
CA SER A 57 16.53 13.95 -5.01
C SER A 57 16.78 12.63 -5.76
N PHE A 58 15.81 11.73 -5.74
CA PHE A 58 15.80 10.58 -6.64
C PHE A 58 15.39 11.00 -8.06
N LYS A 59 15.87 10.26 -9.06
CA LYS A 59 15.64 10.58 -10.49
C LYS A 59 14.22 10.32 -10.95
N SER A 60 13.62 9.23 -10.49
CA SER A 60 12.27 8.86 -10.90
C SER A 60 11.56 7.98 -9.88
N LEU A 61 10.24 8.03 -9.93
CA LEU A 61 9.32 7.20 -9.17
C LEU A 61 8.27 6.63 -10.12
N SER A 62 8.08 5.31 -10.11
CA SER A 62 6.90 4.66 -10.68
C SER A 62 6.19 3.84 -9.63
N THR A 63 4.90 3.60 -9.83
CA THR A 63 4.05 2.92 -8.86
C THR A 63 3.29 1.81 -9.56
N GLU A 64 3.37 0.59 -9.03
CA GLU A 64 2.71 -0.59 -9.56
C GLU A 64 1.77 -1.19 -8.50
N PRO A 65 0.56 -1.61 -8.89
CA PRO A 65 -0.39 -2.19 -7.96
C PRO A 65 -0.01 -3.62 -7.56
N LEU A 66 -0.19 -3.96 -6.28
CA LEU A 66 -0.11 -5.31 -5.75
C LEU A 66 -1.52 -5.89 -5.62
N PHE A 67 -2.09 -6.38 -6.71
CA PHE A 67 -3.50 -6.76 -6.84
C PHE A 67 -3.97 -7.82 -5.84
N PHE A 68 -3.11 -8.78 -5.50
CA PHE A 68 -3.48 -9.88 -4.63
C PHE A 68 -3.62 -9.47 -3.16
N ASP A 69 -2.92 -8.43 -2.75
CA ASP A 69 -2.95 -7.95 -1.37
C ASP A 69 -4.35 -7.51 -0.94
N SER A 70 -5.14 -6.93 -1.84
CA SER A 70 -6.50 -6.50 -1.51
C SER A 70 -7.40 -7.66 -1.05
N TYR A 71 -7.26 -8.83 -1.67
CA TYR A 71 -8.01 -10.03 -1.28
C TYR A 71 -7.56 -10.54 0.07
N TYR A 72 -6.27 -10.75 0.23
CA TYR A 72 -5.68 -11.26 1.47
C TYR A 72 -5.95 -10.34 2.66
N ILE A 73 -5.67 -9.05 2.51
CA ILE A 73 -5.89 -8.03 3.54
C ILE A 73 -7.37 -7.92 3.89
N SER A 74 -8.26 -7.89 2.88
CA SER A 74 -9.71 -7.78 3.11
C SER A 74 -10.28 -9.01 3.81
N LEU A 75 -9.82 -10.21 3.46
CA LEU A 75 -10.24 -11.44 4.13
C LEU A 75 -9.83 -11.46 5.60
N LEU A 76 -8.58 -11.11 5.90
CA LEU A 76 -8.09 -11.04 7.28
C LEU A 76 -8.77 -9.93 8.08
N SER A 77 -9.03 -8.78 7.47
CA SER A 77 -9.71 -7.66 8.10
C SER A 77 -11.17 -7.99 8.40
N ALA A 78 -11.85 -8.67 7.49
CA ALA A 78 -13.22 -9.17 7.71
C ALA A 78 -13.26 -10.16 8.88
N LYS A 79 -12.32 -11.09 8.94
CA LYS A 79 -12.19 -12.05 10.06
C LYS A 79 -11.98 -11.32 11.39
N LYS A 80 -11.06 -10.34 11.42
CA LYS A 80 -10.78 -9.54 12.61
C LYS A 80 -12.01 -8.76 13.09
N LYS A 81 -12.79 -8.21 12.17
CA LYS A 81 -14.03 -7.46 12.46
C LYS A 81 -15.22 -8.35 12.82
N GLY A 82 -15.13 -9.65 12.59
CA GLY A 82 -16.24 -10.61 12.80
C GLY A 82 -17.18 -10.73 11.60
N ASN A 83 -16.80 -10.27 10.43
CA ASN A 83 -17.55 -10.41 9.18
C ASN A 83 -17.29 -11.77 8.51
N SER A 84 -18.20 -12.15 7.58
CA SER A 84 -18.07 -13.39 6.83
C SER A 84 -16.92 -13.36 5.81
N PHE A 85 -16.49 -14.56 5.40
CA PHE A 85 -15.53 -14.75 4.31
C PHE A 85 -15.98 -14.06 3.00
N LEU A 86 -17.28 -14.23 2.66
CA LEU A 86 -17.84 -13.60 1.45
C LEU A 86 -17.79 -12.07 1.50
N PHE A 87 -18.00 -11.48 2.66
CA PHE A 87 -17.85 -10.04 2.83
C PHE A 87 -16.40 -9.59 2.59
N GLY A 88 -15.42 -10.33 3.12
CA GLY A 88 -14.01 -10.05 2.91
C GLY A 88 -13.62 -10.16 1.43
N LEU A 89 -14.04 -11.22 0.76
CA LEU A 89 -13.78 -11.43 -0.67
C LEU A 89 -14.41 -10.32 -1.53
N LYS A 90 -15.67 -9.99 -1.27
CA LYS A 90 -16.38 -8.89 -1.96
C LYS A 90 -15.65 -7.55 -1.76
N SER A 91 -15.20 -7.27 -0.54
CA SER A 91 -14.46 -6.05 -0.22
C SER A 91 -13.16 -5.95 -1.01
N GLY A 92 -12.41 -7.04 -1.12
CA GLY A 92 -11.19 -7.10 -1.92
C GLY A 92 -11.43 -6.86 -3.41
N ILE A 93 -12.46 -7.49 -3.97
CA ILE A 93 -12.88 -7.28 -5.37
C ILE A 93 -13.26 -5.81 -5.59
N MET A 94 -14.08 -5.24 -4.72
CA MET A 94 -14.51 -3.84 -4.83
C MET A 94 -13.35 -2.86 -4.67
N SER A 95 -12.39 -3.16 -3.78
CA SER A 95 -11.20 -2.34 -3.61
C SER A 95 -10.41 -2.26 -4.92
N ASN A 96 -10.12 -3.39 -5.58
CA ASN A 96 -9.44 -3.40 -6.87
C ASN A 96 -10.25 -2.70 -7.97
N ARG A 97 -11.58 -2.89 -8.01
CA ARG A 97 -12.43 -2.22 -9.01
C ARG A 97 -12.44 -0.71 -8.86
N LYS A 98 -12.54 -0.21 -7.65
CA LYS A 98 -12.47 1.24 -7.38
C LYS A 98 -11.08 1.80 -7.67
N ALA A 99 -10.05 1.06 -7.33
CA ALA A 99 -8.65 1.45 -7.58
C ALA A 99 -8.31 1.60 -9.07
N LYS A 100 -9.01 0.92 -9.97
CA LYS A 100 -8.85 1.15 -11.42
C LYS A 100 -9.14 2.60 -11.82
N LYS A 101 -9.99 3.31 -11.08
CA LYS A 101 -10.32 4.72 -11.34
C LYS A 101 -9.49 5.69 -10.52
N THR A 102 -9.11 5.31 -9.29
CA THR A 102 -8.47 6.19 -8.33
C THR A 102 -6.97 5.96 -8.21
N SER A 103 -6.45 4.81 -8.68
CA SER A 103 -5.10 4.29 -8.44
C SER A 103 -4.79 4.00 -6.97
N GLU A 104 -5.80 4.02 -6.09
CA GLU A 104 -5.65 3.76 -4.66
C GLU A 104 -5.86 2.26 -4.34
N TYR A 105 -4.94 1.43 -4.81
CA TYR A 105 -4.92 0.00 -4.50
C TYR A 105 -4.55 -0.25 -3.02
N SER A 106 -4.92 -1.41 -2.50
CA SER A 106 -4.68 -1.82 -1.11
C SER A 106 -3.21 -1.79 -0.72
N SER A 107 -2.35 -2.26 -1.62
CA SER A 107 -0.90 -2.16 -1.52
C SER A 107 -0.29 -1.76 -2.85
N LEU A 108 0.81 -1.06 -2.78
CA LEU A 108 1.52 -0.52 -3.95
C LEU A 108 3.02 -0.83 -3.85
N ALA A 109 3.62 -1.20 -4.98
CA ALA A 109 5.05 -1.26 -5.13
C ALA A 109 5.57 0.05 -5.73
N TYR A 110 6.44 0.72 -5.01
CA TYR A 110 7.10 1.95 -5.45
C TYR A 110 8.48 1.60 -5.99
N ILE A 111 8.71 1.90 -7.26
CA ILE A 111 9.98 1.65 -7.95
C ILE A 111 10.67 3.01 -8.09
N ILE A 112 11.75 3.18 -7.34
CA ILE A 112 12.46 4.44 -7.18
C ILE A 112 13.86 4.29 -7.76
N LYS A 113 14.23 5.17 -8.69
CA LYS A 113 15.55 5.18 -9.33
C LYS A 113 16.45 6.23 -8.71
N ASN A 114 17.68 5.81 -8.37
CA ASN A 114 18.72 6.71 -7.88
C ASN A 114 19.34 7.54 -9.01
#